data_25ea63e1d778b5c1b2be752d24e448f3
#
_entry.id   25ea63e1d778b5c1b2be752d24e448f3
#
_cell.length_a   1.000
_cell.length_b   1.000
_cell.length_c   1.000
_cell.angle_alpha   90.00
_cell.angle_beta   90.00
_cell.angle_gamma   90.00
#
_symmetry.space_group_name_H-M   'P 1'
#
loop_
_entity.id
_entity.type
_entity.pdbx_description
1 polymer ?
#
loop_
_entity_poly.entity_id
_entity_poly.type
_entity_poly.pdbx_seq_one_letter_code
_entity_poly.pdbx_strand_id
1 'polypeptide(L)'
;MRLQLMLAVAAATALATGASAKELKIASGWPTTQGAHGAYDAFEPYVEANSDLTVTLFHSGSLLAFSEIPGGLRDGIAEMGSILPPFYPSEFPESNLPANLSMLTNVGTRVKAPGAAMAGATMEYLFASADALAGYKNQNQVYLGSLSSAPYDILCRDPVKAPEDLRGKKFRVGQANFGRYVEHFGGVQVALPASEMYEAMAQGVVDCAILAVNDLTGYQMAAVVKNVTLGVPGGVFSGAEPLNINRQVWKDLTVEQRKVVLEGAVRGMAEATSRLFANARDTAVQAPSLGVTVNEPTPELVAASAAFIEGDVAVLKEQFSKQFGLKEVDAKAAEITRLIEKWKGLTADWDGTSESLANIYREQIYSKIDPATYGVD
;
A
#
# COMPACT_ATOMS: atom_id res chain seq x y z
N MET A 1 -87.01 -12.41 -0.02
CA MET A 1 -86.06 -12.38 -1.15
C MET A 1 -85.20 -11.16 -0.99
N ARG A 2 -84.00 -11.28 -0.35
CA ARG A 2 -83.04 -10.22 -0.29
C ARG A 2 -81.65 -10.82 -0.61
N LEU A 3 -81.17 -10.45 -1.78
CA LEU A 3 -79.88 -10.87 -2.33
C LEU A 3 -78.77 -10.02 -1.65
N GLN A 4 -77.87 -10.64 -0.89
CA GLN A 4 -76.70 -9.99 -0.33
C GLN A 4 -75.52 -10.18 -1.29
N LEU A 5 -75.04 -9.05 -1.84
CA LEU A 5 -73.82 -8.98 -2.62
C LEU A 5 -72.61 -8.97 -1.62
N MET A 6 -71.79 -10.00 -1.65
CA MET A 6 -70.45 -9.96 -0.96
C MET A 6 -69.44 -9.37 -1.93
N LEU A 7 -68.92 -8.19 -1.59
CA LEU A 7 -67.72 -7.62 -2.19
C LEU A 7 -66.47 -8.27 -1.54
N ALA A 8 -65.75 -9.04 -2.32
CA ALA A 8 -64.42 -9.53 -1.95
C ALA A 8 -63.38 -8.43 -2.27
N VAL A 9 -62.83 -7.80 -1.23
CA VAL A 9 -61.68 -6.91 -1.34
C VAL A 9 -60.41 -7.76 -1.35
N ALA A 10 -59.77 -7.93 -2.50
CA ALA A 10 -58.47 -8.54 -2.62
C ALA A 10 -57.42 -7.50 -2.20
N ALA A 11 -56.88 -7.61 -0.99
CA ALA A 11 -55.70 -6.85 -0.56
C ALA A 11 -54.44 -7.42 -1.22
N ALA A 12 -53.95 -6.76 -2.25
CA ALA A 12 -52.64 -7.03 -2.83
C ALA A 12 -51.59 -6.55 -1.87
N THR A 13 -51.07 -7.45 -1.01
CA THR A 13 -49.84 -7.23 -0.25
C THR A 13 -48.67 -7.26 -1.23
N ALA A 14 -48.21 -6.08 -1.62
CA ALA A 14 -46.90 -5.93 -2.26
C ALA A 14 -45.82 -6.36 -1.26
N LEU A 15 -45.31 -7.57 -1.40
CA LEU A 15 -44.06 -8.00 -0.78
C LEU A 15 -42.98 -7.12 -1.38
N ALA A 16 -42.67 -6.02 -0.72
CA ALA A 16 -41.40 -5.36 -0.93
C ALA A 16 -40.31 -6.36 -0.52
N THR A 17 -39.75 -7.08 -1.47
CA THR A 17 -38.48 -7.77 -1.29
C THR A 17 -37.44 -6.69 -1.02
N GLY A 18 -37.28 -6.37 0.24
CA GLY A 18 -36.13 -5.56 0.66
C GLY A 18 -34.88 -6.29 0.16
N ALA A 19 -34.23 -5.74 -0.86
CA ALA A 19 -32.91 -6.20 -1.22
C ALA A 19 -32.07 -6.09 0.06
N SER A 20 -31.63 -7.22 0.60
CA SER A 20 -30.68 -7.21 1.72
C SER A 20 -29.46 -6.43 1.26
N ALA A 21 -29.07 -5.43 2.04
CA ALA A 21 -27.84 -4.70 1.76
C ALA A 21 -26.69 -5.72 1.58
N LYS A 22 -25.93 -5.56 0.49
CA LYS A 22 -24.79 -6.44 0.23
C LYS A 22 -23.63 -6.03 1.13
N GLU A 23 -23.18 -6.95 1.96
CA GLU A 23 -22.07 -6.71 2.88
C GLU A 23 -20.73 -6.88 2.18
N LEU A 24 -19.81 -5.96 2.41
CA LEU A 24 -18.41 -6.01 2.02
C LEU A 24 -17.56 -6.22 3.28
N LYS A 25 -17.20 -7.45 3.59
CA LYS A 25 -16.24 -7.76 4.66
C LYS A 25 -14.84 -7.51 4.16
N ILE A 26 -14.11 -6.66 4.89
CA ILE A 26 -12.73 -6.28 4.58
C ILE A 26 -11.79 -6.96 5.60
N ALA A 27 -10.91 -7.83 5.13
CA ALA A 27 -9.82 -8.38 5.95
C ALA A 27 -8.60 -7.45 5.89
N SER A 28 -8.15 -6.94 7.04
CA SER A 28 -6.97 -6.08 7.16
C SER A 28 -5.97 -6.62 8.16
N GLY A 29 -4.68 -6.64 7.78
CA GLY A 29 -3.59 -6.97 8.67
C GLY A 29 -3.07 -5.77 9.48
N TRP A 30 -3.46 -4.53 9.14
CA TRP A 30 -2.98 -3.34 9.84
C TRP A 30 -3.71 -3.09 11.16
N PRO A 31 -2.98 -2.71 12.22
CA PRO A 31 -3.60 -2.21 13.45
C PRO A 31 -4.17 -0.79 13.22
N THR A 32 -5.14 -0.41 14.04
CA THR A 32 -5.80 0.90 13.97
C THR A 32 -4.86 2.09 14.21
N THR A 33 -3.73 1.84 14.86
CA THR A 33 -2.68 2.84 15.12
C THR A 33 -1.83 3.16 13.89
N GLN A 34 -1.89 2.32 12.85
CA GLN A 34 -1.10 2.50 11.64
C GLN A 34 -1.79 3.48 10.68
N GLY A 35 -1.02 4.43 10.12
CA GLY A 35 -1.56 5.43 9.18
C GLY A 35 -2.25 4.83 7.95
N ALA A 36 -1.81 3.65 7.50
CA ALA A 36 -2.45 2.90 6.43
C ALA A 36 -3.92 2.54 6.72
N HIS A 37 -4.32 2.46 8.01
CA HIS A 37 -5.71 2.24 8.42
C HIS A 37 -6.65 3.35 7.92
N GLY A 38 -6.13 4.55 7.67
CA GLY A 38 -6.88 5.64 7.07
C GLY A 38 -7.58 5.31 5.75
N ALA A 39 -7.10 4.27 5.04
CA ALA A 39 -7.77 3.80 3.84
C ALA A 39 -9.22 3.35 4.12
N TYR A 40 -9.42 2.66 5.24
CA TYR A 40 -10.75 2.16 5.63
C TYR A 40 -11.61 3.26 6.24
N ASP A 41 -11.01 4.13 7.06
CA ASP A 41 -11.71 5.24 7.72
C ASP A 41 -12.32 6.23 6.71
N ALA A 42 -11.76 6.32 5.50
CA ALA A 42 -12.35 7.13 4.42
C ALA A 42 -13.25 6.31 3.49
N PHE A 43 -12.95 5.02 3.28
CA PHE A 43 -13.70 4.15 2.38
C PHE A 43 -15.08 3.78 2.94
N GLU A 44 -15.14 3.23 4.15
CA GLU A 44 -16.35 2.71 4.78
C GLU A 44 -17.47 3.74 4.83
N PRO A 45 -17.30 4.91 5.48
CA PRO A 45 -18.39 5.88 5.62
C PRO A 45 -18.81 6.47 4.26
N TYR A 46 -17.90 6.55 3.29
CA TYR A 46 -18.26 7.03 1.96
C TYR A 46 -19.13 6.02 1.20
N VAL A 47 -18.76 4.74 1.23
CA VAL A 47 -19.50 3.68 0.52
C VAL A 47 -20.90 3.52 1.12
N GLU A 48 -21.02 3.48 2.43
CA GLU A 48 -22.32 3.34 3.11
C GLU A 48 -23.25 4.54 2.92
N ALA A 49 -22.68 5.75 2.87
CA ALA A 49 -23.49 6.97 2.64
C ALA A 49 -23.97 7.14 1.20
N ASN A 50 -23.33 6.47 0.22
CA ASN A 50 -23.58 6.68 -1.21
C ASN A 50 -24.08 5.44 -1.96
N SER A 51 -24.34 4.33 -1.26
CA SER A 51 -24.89 3.10 -1.83
C SER A 51 -25.74 2.34 -0.81
N ASP A 52 -26.30 1.22 -1.22
CA ASP A 52 -26.96 0.22 -0.37
C ASP A 52 -25.98 -0.87 0.12
N LEU A 53 -24.67 -0.67 -0.05
CA LEU A 53 -23.63 -1.56 0.48
C LEU A 53 -23.39 -1.26 1.95
N THR A 54 -23.08 -2.29 2.73
CA THR A 54 -22.57 -2.17 4.10
C THR A 54 -21.13 -2.67 4.14
N VAL A 55 -20.33 -2.10 5.02
CA VAL A 55 -18.91 -2.45 5.18
C VAL A 55 -18.65 -2.97 6.58
N THR A 56 -17.98 -4.11 6.69
CA THR A 56 -17.53 -4.65 7.98
C THR A 56 -16.02 -4.86 7.94
N LEU A 57 -15.29 -4.08 8.73
CA LEU A 57 -13.83 -4.13 8.78
C LEU A 57 -13.33 -5.07 9.87
N PHE A 58 -12.51 -6.03 9.50
CA PHE A 58 -11.76 -6.92 10.38
C PHE A 58 -10.28 -6.50 10.38
N HIS A 59 -9.88 -5.69 11.34
CA HIS A 59 -8.52 -5.15 11.44
C HIS A 59 -7.57 -6.08 12.21
N SER A 60 -6.26 -5.81 12.18
CA SER A 60 -5.22 -6.49 12.96
C SER A 60 -5.18 -8.02 12.77
N GLY A 61 -5.59 -8.52 11.62
CA GLY A 61 -5.59 -9.96 11.33
C GLY A 61 -6.72 -10.74 12.05
N SER A 62 -7.77 -10.07 12.50
CA SER A 62 -8.86 -10.72 13.30
C SER A 62 -9.73 -11.68 12.49
N LEU A 63 -9.80 -11.53 11.15
CA LEU A 63 -10.47 -12.49 10.26
C LEU A 63 -9.46 -13.45 9.61
N LEU A 64 -8.37 -12.90 9.07
CA LEU A 64 -7.31 -13.61 8.37
C LEU A 64 -5.96 -12.99 8.76
N ALA A 65 -4.96 -13.78 9.08
CA ALA A 65 -3.61 -13.27 9.25
C ALA A 65 -3.14 -12.57 7.95
N PHE A 66 -2.26 -11.57 8.05
CA PHE A 66 -1.86 -10.76 6.89
C PHE A 66 -1.37 -11.63 5.71
N SER A 67 -0.64 -12.71 6.02
CA SER A 67 -0.16 -13.68 5.02
C SER A 67 -1.28 -14.54 4.40
N GLU A 68 -2.44 -14.63 5.01
CA GLU A 68 -3.57 -15.45 4.55
C GLU A 68 -4.57 -14.65 3.69
N ILE A 69 -4.52 -13.32 3.79
CA ILE A 69 -5.51 -12.45 3.10
C ILE A 69 -5.54 -12.67 1.59
N PRO A 70 -4.41 -12.77 0.84
CA PRO A 70 -4.48 -13.00 -0.60
C PRO A 70 -5.21 -14.28 -0.99
N GLY A 71 -4.97 -15.36 -0.26
CA GLY A 71 -5.66 -16.65 -0.45
C GLY A 71 -7.14 -16.56 -0.05
N GLY A 72 -7.42 -15.99 1.12
CA GLY A 72 -8.78 -15.82 1.61
C GLY A 72 -9.66 -14.95 0.71
N LEU A 73 -9.06 -13.91 0.13
CA LEU A 73 -9.74 -13.06 -0.85
C LEU A 73 -10.02 -13.82 -2.15
N ARG A 74 -9.03 -14.56 -2.68
CA ARG A 74 -9.21 -15.42 -3.86
C ARG A 74 -10.33 -16.43 -3.67
N ASP A 75 -10.39 -17.04 -2.49
CA ASP A 75 -11.30 -18.13 -2.15
C ASP A 75 -12.66 -17.63 -1.63
N GLY A 76 -12.84 -16.30 -1.48
CA GLY A 76 -14.12 -15.67 -1.10
C GLY A 76 -14.44 -15.76 0.40
N ILE A 77 -13.42 -15.89 1.29
CA ILE A 77 -13.61 -15.82 2.75
C ILE A 77 -13.91 -14.37 3.17
N ALA A 78 -13.31 -13.41 2.49
CA ALA A 78 -13.61 -11.99 2.59
C ALA A 78 -13.95 -11.43 1.21
N GLU A 79 -14.84 -10.44 1.16
CA GLU A 79 -15.20 -9.74 -0.06
C GLU A 79 -14.08 -8.80 -0.52
N MET A 80 -13.39 -8.16 0.43
CA MET A 80 -12.25 -7.27 0.20
C MET A 80 -11.11 -7.57 1.16
N GLY A 81 -9.90 -7.13 0.81
CA GLY A 81 -8.78 -7.36 1.70
C GLY A 81 -7.53 -6.58 1.35
N SER A 82 -6.67 -6.41 2.38
CA SER A 82 -5.37 -5.80 2.21
C SER A 82 -4.34 -6.83 1.77
N ILE A 83 -3.72 -6.60 0.63
CA ILE A 83 -2.60 -7.43 0.18
C ILE A 83 -1.31 -6.61 0.07
N LEU A 84 -0.19 -7.31 0.17
CA LEU A 84 1.15 -6.75 0.02
C LEU A 84 1.90 -7.52 -1.06
N PRO A 85 1.69 -7.22 -2.35
CA PRO A 85 2.36 -7.89 -3.46
C PRO A 85 3.87 -8.07 -3.30
N PRO A 86 4.64 -7.16 -2.65
CA PRO A 86 6.06 -7.37 -2.40
C PRO A 86 6.43 -8.66 -1.66
N PHE A 87 5.51 -9.27 -0.93
CA PHE A 87 5.71 -10.58 -0.30
C PHE A 87 5.30 -11.77 -1.18
N TYR A 88 4.70 -11.51 -2.35
CA TYR A 88 4.19 -12.51 -3.29
C TYR A 88 4.69 -12.22 -4.72
N PRO A 89 6.02 -12.16 -4.93
CA PRO A 89 6.57 -11.72 -6.22
C PRO A 89 6.28 -12.68 -7.37
N SER A 90 6.00 -13.96 -7.09
CA SER A 90 5.62 -14.94 -8.12
C SER A 90 4.19 -14.80 -8.58
N GLU A 91 3.29 -14.42 -7.68
CA GLU A 91 1.86 -14.22 -7.94
C GLU A 91 1.59 -12.84 -8.58
N PHE A 92 2.37 -11.83 -8.21
CA PHE A 92 2.19 -10.44 -8.63
C PHE A 92 3.49 -9.81 -9.17
N PRO A 93 4.15 -10.40 -10.17
CA PRO A 93 5.44 -9.90 -10.65
C PRO A 93 5.35 -8.48 -11.21
N GLU A 94 4.25 -8.14 -11.91
CA GLU A 94 4.03 -6.80 -12.48
C GLU A 94 3.91 -5.72 -11.39
N SER A 95 3.19 -5.99 -10.29
CA SER A 95 3.05 -5.06 -9.17
C SER A 95 4.35 -4.91 -8.38
N ASN A 96 5.21 -5.93 -8.42
CA ASN A 96 6.50 -5.89 -7.76
C ASN A 96 7.54 -5.04 -8.48
N LEU A 97 7.44 -4.85 -9.79
CA LEU A 97 8.40 -4.05 -10.55
C LEU A 97 8.41 -2.57 -10.09
N PRO A 98 7.27 -1.84 -10.04
CA PRO A 98 7.28 -0.49 -9.49
C PRO A 98 7.70 -0.46 -8.01
N ALA A 99 7.30 -1.43 -7.19
CA ALA A 99 7.71 -1.50 -5.81
C ALA A 99 9.25 -1.54 -5.66
N ASN A 100 9.94 -2.34 -6.47
CA ASN A 100 11.40 -2.44 -6.45
C ASN A 100 12.11 -1.20 -7.03
N LEU A 101 11.43 -0.37 -7.82
CA LEU A 101 11.94 0.91 -8.31
C LEU A 101 11.67 2.08 -7.35
N SER A 102 11.00 1.84 -6.21
CA SER A 102 10.54 2.89 -5.29
C SER A 102 11.66 3.75 -4.70
N MET A 103 12.89 3.24 -4.61
CA MET A 103 14.04 4.02 -4.16
C MET A 103 14.41 5.15 -5.13
N LEU A 104 13.99 5.10 -6.41
CA LEU A 104 14.18 6.19 -7.38
C LEU A 104 13.47 7.48 -6.96
N THR A 105 12.48 7.42 -6.07
CA THR A 105 11.88 8.63 -5.50
C THR A 105 12.88 9.49 -4.71
N ASN A 106 14.00 8.92 -4.28
CA ASN A 106 15.07 9.60 -3.52
C ASN A 106 16.23 10.10 -4.39
N VAL A 107 16.21 9.87 -5.70
CA VAL A 107 17.25 10.28 -6.66
C VAL A 107 16.73 11.44 -7.51
N GLY A 108 17.62 12.31 -7.99
CA GLY A 108 17.25 13.47 -8.80
C GLY A 108 16.54 14.55 -8.00
N THR A 109 15.41 15.07 -8.51
CA THR A 109 14.63 16.11 -7.82
C THR A 109 14.06 15.55 -6.51
N ARG A 110 14.49 16.12 -5.40
CA ARG A 110 13.92 15.78 -4.08
C ARG A 110 12.51 16.34 -3.98
N VAL A 111 11.58 15.52 -3.50
CA VAL A 111 10.20 15.90 -3.29
C VAL A 111 9.82 15.78 -1.82
N LYS A 112 8.90 16.64 -1.41
CA LYS A 112 8.41 16.73 -0.03
C LYS A 112 7.68 15.45 0.41
N ALA A 113 6.94 14.82 -0.52
CA ALA A 113 6.08 13.68 -0.25
C ALA A 113 6.32 12.52 -1.25
N PRO A 114 7.47 11.82 -1.18
CA PRO A 114 7.79 10.77 -2.13
C PRO A 114 6.79 9.60 -2.09
N GLY A 115 6.13 9.34 -0.96
CA GLY A 115 5.05 8.35 -0.86
C GLY A 115 3.85 8.69 -1.73
N ALA A 116 3.42 9.95 -1.75
CA ALA A 116 2.31 10.40 -2.60
C ALA A 116 2.67 10.28 -4.09
N ALA A 117 3.90 10.66 -4.47
CA ALA A 117 4.39 10.52 -5.84
C ALA A 117 4.46 9.05 -6.27
N MET A 118 5.03 8.18 -5.42
CA MET A 118 5.19 6.77 -5.75
C MET A 118 3.85 6.04 -5.82
N ALA A 119 2.90 6.33 -4.92
CA ALA A 119 1.56 5.75 -4.96
C ALA A 119 0.86 6.10 -6.28
N GLY A 120 0.92 7.37 -6.70
CA GLY A 120 0.37 7.81 -7.98
C GLY A 120 1.03 7.12 -9.17
N ALA A 121 2.36 7.05 -9.21
CA ALA A 121 3.11 6.38 -10.28
C ALA A 121 2.77 4.89 -10.36
N THR A 122 2.69 4.20 -9.21
CA THR A 122 2.34 2.79 -9.14
C THR A 122 0.91 2.56 -9.61
N MET A 123 -0.05 3.34 -9.12
CA MET A 123 -1.45 3.21 -9.52
C MET A 123 -1.64 3.48 -11.03
N GLU A 124 -1.04 4.54 -11.57
CA GLU A 124 -1.15 4.86 -12.99
C GLU A 124 -0.58 3.73 -13.86
N TYR A 125 0.56 3.16 -13.47
CA TYR A 125 1.16 2.03 -14.16
C TYR A 125 0.26 0.79 -14.11
N LEU A 126 -0.20 0.40 -12.92
CA LEU A 126 -0.95 -0.84 -12.74
C LEU A 126 -2.34 -0.81 -13.40
N PHE A 127 -3.07 0.31 -13.30
CA PHE A 127 -4.37 0.45 -13.97
C PHE A 127 -4.24 0.47 -15.50
N ALA A 128 -3.11 0.92 -16.04
CA ALA A 128 -2.86 0.94 -17.49
C ALA A 128 -2.24 -0.37 -18.02
N SER A 129 -1.71 -1.24 -17.15
CA SER A 129 -1.01 -2.47 -17.54
C SER A 129 -1.97 -3.65 -17.67
N ALA A 130 -2.24 -4.12 -18.89
CA ALA A 130 -3.02 -5.32 -19.12
C ALA A 130 -2.41 -6.57 -18.44
N ASP A 131 -1.06 -6.67 -18.42
CA ASP A 131 -0.36 -7.77 -17.78
C ASP A 131 -0.56 -7.76 -16.26
N ALA A 132 -0.51 -6.57 -15.63
CA ALA A 132 -0.77 -6.43 -14.21
C ALA A 132 -2.21 -6.82 -13.86
N LEU A 133 -3.19 -6.31 -14.61
CA LEU A 133 -4.60 -6.63 -14.42
C LEU A 133 -4.89 -8.12 -14.64
N ALA A 134 -4.21 -8.77 -15.60
CA ALA A 134 -4.28 -10.22 -15.78
C ALA A 134 -3.72 -10.98 -14.56
N GLY A 135 -2.66 -10.47 -13.92
CA GLY A 135 -2.13 -11.03 -12.68
C GLY A 135 -3.17 -11.05 -11.56
N TYR A 136 -3.86 -9.95 -11.32
CA TYR A 136 -4.95 -9.88 -10.34
C TYR A 136 -6.13 -10.79 -10.71
N LYS A 137 -6.52 -10.81 -11.98
CA LYS A 137 -7.56 -11.72 -12.49
C LYS A 137 -7.22 -13.19 -12.22
N ASN A 138 -5.95 -13.59 -12.40
CA ASN A 138 -5.49 -14.96 -12.12
C ASN A 138 -5.56 -15.31 -10.62
N GLN A 139 -5.50 -14.31 -9.74
CA GLN A 139 -5.72 -14.44 -8.30
C GLN A 139 -7.18 -14.22 -7.89
N ASN A 140 -8.12 -14.22 -8.84
CA ASN A 140 -9.55 -13.95 -8.61
C ASN A 140 -9.79 -12.62 -7.88
N GLN A 141 -9.00 -11.59 -8.20
CA GLN A 141 -9.06 -10.27 -7.58
C GLN A 141 -9.26 -9.19 -8.63
N VAL A 142 -9.78 -8.04 -8.19
CA VAL A 142 -9.78 -6.79 -8.92
C VAL A 142 -8.98 -5.76 -8.11
N TYR A 143 -8.04 -5.12 -8.76
CA TYR A 143 -7.20 -4.09 -8.19
C TYR A 143 -7.99 -2.78 -8.04
N LEU A 144 -7.96 -2.15 -6.89
CA LEU A 144 -8.66 -0.89 -6.63
C LEU A 144 -7.75 0.27 -6.25
N GLY A 145 -6.45 0.04 -6.20
CA GLY A 145 -5.47 1.05 -5.89
C GLY A 145 -4.42 0.60 -4.88
N SER A 146 -3.35 1.37 -4.80
CA SER A 146 -2.26 1.13 -3.85
C SER A 146 -1.81 2.42 -3.18
N LEU A 147 -1.25 2.29 -2.00
CA LEU A 147 -0.57 3.34 -1.28
C LEU A 147 0.93 3.04 -1.17
N SER A 148 1.69 4.06 -0.83
CA SER A 148 3.10 3.93 -0.47
C SER A 148 3.36 4.56 0.89
N SER A 149 4.35 4.05 1.61
CA SER A 149 4.70 4.57 2.93
C SER A 149 5.28 5.99 2.86
N ALA A 150 5.48 6.60 4.02
CA ALA A 150 6.46 7.67 4.16
C ALA A 150 7.87 7.18 3.80
N PRO A 151 8.85 8.09 3.61
CA PRO A 151 10.23 7.69 3.33
C PRO A 151 10.75 6.67 4.34
N TYR A 152 11.49 5.71 3.83
CA TYR A 152 12.14 4.72 4.69
C TYR A 152 13.50 5.22 5.17
N ASP A 153 13.74 4.97 6.42
CA ASP A 153 14.88 5.36 7.22
C ASP A 153 15.57 4.12 7.82
N ILE A 154 16.69 4.32 8.50
CA ILE A 154 17.39 3.25 9.23
C ILE A 154 17.03 3.38 10.72
N LEU A 155 16.30 2.41 11.26
CA LEU A 155 15.88 2.33 12.65
C LEU A 155 16.67 1.22 13.35
N CYS A 156 17.48 1.55 14.35
CA CYS A 156 18.39 0.60 15.00
C CYS A 156 18.41 0.73 16.53
N ARG A 157 18.99 -0.29 17.16
CA ARG A 157 19.39 -0.19 18.57
C ARG A 157 20.60 0.71 18.73
N ASP A 158 21.63 0.55 17.89
CA ASP A 158 22.85 1.32 17.88
C ASP A 158 22.84 2.33 16.73
N PRO A 159 23.61 3.41 16.79
CA PRO A 159 23.72 4.36 15.70
C PRO A 159 24.25 3.70 14.41
N VAL A 160 23.65 4.08 13.28
CA VAL A 160 24.11 3.76 11.92
C VAL A 160 24.15 5.06 11.15
N LYS A 161 25.34 5.61 10.91
CA LYS A 161 25.52 6.93 10.28
C LYS A 161 26.41 6.88 9.04
N ALA A 162 27.30 5.91 8.96
CA ALA A 162 28.28 5.73 7.90
C ALA A 162 28.12 4.36 7.24
N PRO A 163 28.63 4.15 6.01
CA PRO A 163 28.51 2.87 5.29
C PRO A 163 29.03 1.67 6.09
N GLU A 164 30.12 1.84 6.83
CA GLU A 164 30.73 0.79 7.65
C GLU A 164 29.86 0.34 8.82
N ASP A 165 28.95 1.19 9.30
CA ASP A 165 28.07 0.88 10.43
C ASP A 165 27.01 -0.16 10.07
N LEU A 166 26.73 -0.38 8.77
CA LEU A 166 25.80 -1.41 8.32
C LEU A 166 26.43 -2.81 8.36
N ARG A 167 27.77 -2.89 8.28
CA ARG A 167 28.45 -4.17 8.12
C ARG A 167 28.17 -5.13 9.27
N GLY A 168 27.75 -6.34 8.92
CA GLY A 168 27.48 -7.44 9.87
C GLY A 168 26.20 -7.29 10.69
N LYS A 169 25.52 -6.14 10.64
CA LYS A 169 24.23 -5.96 11.32
C LYS A 169 23.11 -6.68 10.55
N LYS A 170 22.16 -7.22 11.30
CA LYS A 170 20.95 -7.85 10.76
C LYS A 170 19.82 -6.84 10.65
N PHE A 171 19.32 -6.65 9.45
CA PHE A 171 18.26 -5.69 9.16
C PHE A 171 16.96 -6.38 8.78
N ARG A 172 15.88 -6.08 9.47
CA ARG A 172 14.54 -6.39 8.96
C ARG A 172 14.26 -5.55 7.71
N VAL A 173 13.81 -6.20 6.66
CA VAL A 173 13.40 -5.55 5.41
C VAL A 173 12.02 -6.03 4.98
N GLY A 174 11.25 -5.13 4.37
CA GLY A 174 9.90 -5.42 3.88
C GLY A 174 9.81 -5.57 2.35
N GLN A 175 10.88 -5.22 1.63
CA GLN A 175 10.96 -5.31 0.16
C GLN A 175 12.37 -5.66 -0.28
N ALA A 176 12.49 -6.32 -1.44
CA ALA A 176 13.75 -6.86 -1.93
C ALA A 176 14.79 -5.78 -2.28
N ASN A 177 14.39 -4.59 -2.76
CA ASN A 177 15.31 -3.47 -3.01
C ASN A 177 16.03 -3.01 -1.74
N PHE A 178 15.34 -2.96 -0.60
CA PHE A 178 15.98 -2.65 0.68
C PHE A 178 16.89 -3.79 1.17
N GLY A 179 16.54 -5.03 0.86
CA GLY A 179 17.40 -6.19 1.11
C GLY A 179 18.73 -6.08 0.36
N ARG A 180 18.67 -5.80 -0.95
CA ARG A 180 19.87 -5.58 -1.77
C ARG A 180 20.71 -4.39 -1.29
N TYR A 181 20.06 -3.31 -0.84
CA TYR A 181 20.75 -2.18 -0.20
C TYR A 181 21.55 -2.62 1.02
N VAL A 182 20.93 -3.33 1.93
CA VAL A 182 21.58 -3.83 3.15
C VAL A 182 22.77 -4.71 2.82
N GLU A 183 22.59 -5.66 1.90
CA GLU A 183 23.66 -6.59 1.47
C GLU A 183 24.83 -5.88 0.76
N HIS A 184 24.54 -4.84 -0.03
CA HIS A 184 25.55 -4.02 -0.70
C HIS A 184 26.54 -3.40 0.30
N PHE A 185 26.06 -2.99 1.48
CA PHE A 185 26.89 -2.44 2.54
C PHE A 185 27.40 -3.50 3.54
N GLY A 186 27.26 -4.79 3.22
CA GLY A 186 27.75 -5.91 4.03
C GLY A 186 26.92 -6.22 5.27
N GLY A 187 25.69 -5.72 5.34
CA GLY A 187 24.69 -6.15 6.32
C GLY A 187 24.02 -7.46 5.91
N VAL A 188 23.16 -7.98 6.77
CA VAL A 188 22.39 -9.21 6.55
C VAL A 188 20.89 -8.88 6.52
N GLN A 189 20.22 -9.15 5.42
CA GLN A 189 18.78 -8.97 5.33
C GLN A 189 18.02 -10.10 6.04
N VAL A 190 16.93 -9.74 6.70
CA VAL A 190 15.96 -10.66 7.28
C VAL A 190 14.57 -10.22 6.83
N ALA A 191 13.97 -10.97 5.92
CA ALA A 191 12.63 -10.68 5.42
C ALA A 191 11.58 -11.14 6.45
N LEU A 192 10.87 -10.17 7.05
CA LEU A 192 9.83 -10.43 8.04
C LEU A 192 8.61 -9.53 7.78
N PRO A 193 7.39 -10.05 8.02
CA PRO A 193 6.19 -9.22 8.08
C PRO A 193 6.32 -8.11 9.14
N ALA A 194 5.59 -7.00 8.91
CA ALA A 194 5.62 -5.90 9.87
C ALA A 194 5.08 -6.30 11.26
N SER A 195 4.15 -7.26 11.33
CA SER A 195 3.59 -7.77 12.58
C SER A 195 4.61 -8.50 13.48
N GLU A 196 5.71 -9.00 12.91
CA GLU A 196 6.72 -9.78 13.65
C GLU A 196 7.96 -8.96 14.03
N MET A 197 8.10 -7.74 13.50
CA MET A 197 9.34 -6.97 13.61
C MET A 197 9.64 -6.49 15.03
N TYR A 198 8.61 -6.15 15.83
CA TYR A 198 8.78 -5.75 17.22
C TYR A 198 9.45 -6.86 18.03
N GLU A 199 8.91 -8.06 17.96
CA GLU A 199 9.42 -9.23 18.69
C GLU A 199 10.82 -9.63 18.17
N ALA A 200 11.03 -9.62 16.86
CA ALA A 200 12.32 -9.92 16.28
C ALA A 200 13.42 -8.95 16.77
N MET A 201 13.11 -7.67 16.88
CA MET A 201 14.03 -6.69 17.43
C MET A 201 14.17 -6.82 18.95
N ALA A 202 13.09 -7.03 19.68
CA ALA A 202 13.11 -7.21 21.14
C ALA A 202 13.98 -8.41 21.56
N GLN A 203 13.91 -9.51 20.81
CA GLN A 203 14.65 -10.74 21.06
C GLN A 203 16.07 -10.74 20.45
N GLY A 204 16.48 -9.69 19.70
CA GLY A 204 17.81 -9.62 19.06
C GLY A 204 17.96 -10.51 17.82
N VAL A 205 16.87 -10.95 17.22
CA VAL A 205 16.89 -11.64 15.92
C VAL A 205 17.38 -10.68 14.83
N VAL A 206 16.99 -9.40 14.93
CA VAL A 206 17.48 -8.29 14.10
C VAL A 206 18.01 -7.15 14.97
N ASP A 207 19.00 -6.44 14.47
CA ASP A 207 19.63 -5.27 15.11
C ASP A 207 18.95 -3.98 14.69
N CYS A 208 18.49 -3.94 13.44
CA CYS A 208 17.93 -2.78 12.75
C CYS A 208 16.68 -3.17 11.95
N ALA A 209 15.95 -2.15 11.51
CA ALA A 209 14.90 -2.27 10.51
C ALA A 209 14.99 -1.12 9.50
N ILE A 210 14.73 -1.42 8.23
CA ILE A 210 14.46 -0.40 7.22
C ILE A 210 12.94 -0.16 7.24
N LEU A 211 12.54 1.00 7.74
CA LEU A 211 11.15 1.39 8.03
C LEU A 211 10.98 2.90 7.93
N ALA A 212 9.75 3.36 7.85
CA ALA A 212 9.45 4.78 8.02
C ALA A 212 9.47 5.19 9.51
N VAL A 213 9.91 6.41 9.80
CA VAL A 213 10.00 6.91 11.18
C VAL A 213 8.67 6.87 11.93
N ASN A 214 7.52 7.01 11.24
CA ASN A 214 6.18 6.88 11.87
C ASN A 214 5.91 5.50 12.48
N ASP A 215 6.69 4.48 12.13
CA ASP A 215 6.55 3.14 12.69
C ASP A 215 7.06 3.06 14.14
N LEU A 216 7.81 4.08 14.61
CA LEU A 216 8.12 4.24 16.03
C LEU A 216 6.85 4.26 16.90
N THR A 217 5.78 4.87 16.41
CA THR A 217 4.47 4.92 17.08
C THR A 217 3.48 3.91 16.48
N GLY A 218 3.39 3.82 15.16
CA GLY A 218 2.43 2.97 14.45
C GLY A 218 2.54 1.47 14.79
N TYR A 219 3.76 0.98 14.96
CA TYR A 219 4.05 -0.40 15.41
C TYR A 219 4.75 -0.45 16.77
N GLN A 220 4.71 0.65 17.55
CA GLN A 220 5.28 0.76 18.90
C GLN A 220 6.80 0.47 18.95
N MET A 221 7.51 0.69 17.83
CA MET A 221 8.94 0.38 17.72
C MET A 221 9.83 1.23 18.62
N ALA A 222 9.38 2.39 19.13
CA ALA A 222 10.14 3.23 20.05
C ALA A 222 10.59 2.51 21.33
N ALA A 223 9.89 1.45 21.73
CA ALA A 223 10.30 0.66 22.90
C ALA A 223 11.62 -0.11 22.67
N VAL A 224 11.87 -0.55 21.43
CA VAL A 224 12.99 -1.42 21.04
C VAL A 224 14.05 -0.71 20.17
N VAL A 225 13.68 0.36 19.46
CA VAL A 225 14.56 1.25 18.68
C VAL A 225 15.13 2.33 19.60
N LYS A 226 16.43 2.65 19.43
CA LYS A 226 17.08 3.74 20.18
C LYS A 226 17.67 4.81 19.27
N ASN A 227 17.84 4.50 18.00
CA ASN A 227 18.43 5.38 17.01
C ASN A 227 17.64 5.32 15.70
N VAL A 228 17.39 6.46 15.10
CA VAL A 228 16.87 6.58 13.73
C VAL A 228 17.82 7.46 12.92
N THR A 229 18.19 7.02 11.72
CA THR A 229 18.96 7.82 10.77
C THR A 229 18.05 8.15 9.61
N LEU A 230 17.67 9.44 9.51
CA LEU A 230 16.71 9.93 8.55
C LEU A 230 17.30 10.11 7.16
N GLY A 231 16.49 9.91 6.12
CA GLY A 231 16.82 10.18 4.72
C GLY A 231 17.68 9.14 4.01
N VAL A 232 18.05 8.06 4.70
CA VAL A 232 18.76 6.90 4.16
C VAL A 232 18.10 5.61 4.66
N PRO A 233 17.95 4.57 3.82
CA PRO A 233 18.35 4.48 2.41
C PRO A 233 17.55 5.41 1.51
N GLY A 234 16.43 5.97 2.00
CA GLY A 234 15.45 6.67 1.21
C GLY A 234 14.56 5.71 0.41
N GLY A 235 13.74 6.25 -0.48
CA GLY A 235 12.68 5.48 -1.12
C GLY A 235 11.50 5.24 -0.17
N VAL A 236 10.56 4.43 -0.60
CA VAL A 236 9.33 4.13 0.15
C VAL A 236 8.97 2.65 -0.01
N PHE A 237 8.26 2.08 0.96
CA PHE A 237 7.53 0.84 0.71
C PHE A 237 6.39 1.14 -0.25
N SER A 238 6.31 0.44 -1.37
CA SER A 238 5.28 0.66 -2.38
C SER A 238 4.53 -0.62 -2.72
N GLY A 239 3.29 -0.46 -3.18
CA GLY A 239 2.43 -1.59 -3.53
C GLY A 239 1.69 -2.17 -2.33
N ALA A 240 1.37 -1.37 -1.30
CA ALA A 240 0.39 -1.76 -0.30
C ALA A 240 -1.02 -1.52 -0.85
N GLU A 241 -1.84 -2.55 -0.92
CA GLU A 241 -3.16 -2.54 -1.58
C GLU A 241 -4.25 -2.86 -0.56
N PRO A 242 -4.83 -1.85 0.11
CA PRO A 242 -5.74 -2.06 1.23
C PRO A 242 -7.12 -2.61 0.84
N LEU A 243 -7.55 -2.40 -0.39
CA LEU A 243 -8.94 -2.50 -0.79
C LEU A 243 -9.19 -3.43 -2.00
N ASN A 244 -8.26 -4.35 -2.30
CA ASN A 244 -8.52 -5.31 -3.38
C ASN A 244 -9.82 -6.07 -3.10
N ILE A 245 -10.60 -6.32 -4.15
CA ILE A 245 -11.90 -6.97 -4.06
C ILE A 245 -11.89 -8.32 -4.77
N ASN A 246 -12.58 -9.32 -4.21
CA ASN A 246 -12.82 -10.58 -4.89
C ASN A 246 -13.53 -10.33 -6.22
N ARG A 247 -13.05 -10.95 -7.30
CA ARG A 247 -13.53 -10.67 -8.65
C ARG A 247 -14.99 -11.07 -8.87
N GLN A 248 -15.47 -12.13 -8.23
CA GLN A 248 -16.88 -12.50 -8.34
C GLN A 248 -17.76 -11.47 -7.62
N VAL A 249 -17.35 -11.04 -6.43
CA VAL A 249 -18.05 -9.97 -5.70
C VAL A 249 -18.13 -8.70 -6.54
N TRP A 250 -17.02 -8.30 -7.19
CA TRP A 250 -16.98 -7.15 -8.09
C TRP A 250 -17.96 -7.28 -9.26
N LYS A 251 -18.01 -8.44 -9.90
CA LYS A 251 -18.95 -8.72 -11.00
C LYS A 251 -20.41 -8.61 -10.59
N ASP A 252 -20.71 -9.00 -9.36
CA ASP A 252 -22.07 -9.00 -8.81
C ASP A 252 -22.52 -7.61 -8.33
N LEU A 253 -21.60 -6.61 -8.28
CA LEU A 253 -21.96 -5.22 -8.04
C LEU A 253 -22.60 -4.61 -9.29
N THR A 254 -23.57 -3.74 -9.09
CA THR A 254 -24.08 -2.88 -10.16
C THR A 254 -23.02 -1.86 -10.61
N VAL A 255 -23.19 -1.27 -11.79
CA VAL A 255 -22.30 -0.22 -12.28
C VAL A 255 -22.24 0.96 -11.31
N GLU A 256 -23.37 1.33 -10.71
CA GLU A 256 -23.44 2.43 -9.75
C GLU A 256 -22.71 2.08 -8.44
N GLN A 257 -22.85 0.84 -7.94
CA GLN A 257 -22.09 0.39 -6.78
C GLN A 257 -20.58 0.36 -7.07
N ARG A 258 -20.15 -0.08 -8.27
CA ARG A 258 -18.72 -0.03 -8.67
C ARG A 258 -18.17 1.40 -8.72
N LYS A 259 -18.94 2.37 -9.20
CA LYS A 259 -18.58 3.80 -9.16
C LYS A 259 -18.34 4.27 -7.73
N VAL A 260 -19.24 3.92 -6.82
CA VAL A 260 -19.11 4.29 -5.40
C VAL A 260 -17.89 3.63 -4.77
N VAL A 261 -17.64 2.35 -5.06
CA VAL A 261 -16.46 1.63 -4.56
C VAL A 261 -15.16 2.22 -5.09
N LEU A 262 -15.08 2.58 -6.40
CA LEU A 262 -13.90 3.25 -6.96
C LEU A 262 -13.67 4.64 -6.35
N GLU A 263 -14.73 5.43 -6.15
CA GLU A 263 -14.61 6.73 -5.50
C GLU A 263 -14.23 6.58 -4.02
N GLY A 264 -14.76 5.59 -3.31
CA GLY A 264 -14.32 5.24 -1.96
C GLY A 264 -12.85 4.83 -1.93
N ALA A 265 -12.39 4.07 -2.92
CA ALA A 265 -11.00 3.63 -3.02
C ALA A 265 -10.05 4.81 -3.20
N VAL A 266 -10.31 5.75 -4.12
CA VAL A 266 -9.43 6.92 -4.29
C VAL A 266 -9.34 7.76 -3.02
N ARG A 267 -10.46 7.94 -2.31
CA ARG A 267 -10.48 8.62 -1.02
C ARG A 267 -9.66 7.88 0.03
N GLY A 268 -9.79 6.57 0.10
CA GLY A 268 -9.02 5.72 1.00
C GLY A 268 -7.52 5.80 0.74
N MET A 269 -7.09 5.70 -0.53
CA MET A 269 -5.67 5.82 -0.89
C MET A 269 -5.10 7.19 -0.51
N ALA A 270 -5.84 8.26 -0.76
CA ALA A 270 -5.42 9.62 -0.44
C ALA A 270 -5.35 9.87 1.07
N GLU A 271 -6.34 9.39 1.85
CA GLU A 271 -6.36 9.54 3.30
C GLU A 271 -5.21 8.78 3.95
N ALA A 272 -5.01 7.52 3.61
CA ALA A 272 -3.90 6.74 4.16
C ALA A 272 -2.54 7.37 3.83
N THR A 273 -2.34 7.82 2.60
CA THR A 273 -1.09 8.48 2.17
C THR A 273 -0.87 9.79 2.93
N SER A 274 -1.92 10.60 3.10
CA SER A 274 -1.86 11.86 3.86
C SER A 274 -1.51 11.61 5.33
N ARG A 275 -2.14 10.63 5.97
CA ARG A 275 -1.83 10.24 7.35
C ARG A 275 -0.42 9.74 7.51
N LEU A 276 0.06 8.87 6.61
CA LEU A 276 1.44 8.37 6.66
C LEU A 276 2.45 9.52 6.55
N PHE A 277 2.21 10.48 5.66
CA PHE A 277 3.03 11.67 5.50
C PHE A 277 3.01 12.55 6.76
N ALA A 278 1.84 12.85 7.32
CA ALA A 278 1.69 13.66 8.52
C ALA A 278 2.33 12.97 9.73
N ASN A 279 2.02 11.67 9.93
CA ASN A 279 2.56 10.89 11.04
C ASN A 279 4.10 10.81 11.00
N ALA A 280 4.70 10.66 9.81
CA ALA A 280 6.16 10.62 9.70
C ALA A 280 6.81 11.95 10.12
N ARG A 281 6.27 13.08 9.65
CA ARG A 281 6.74 14.41 10.03
C ARG A 281 6.63 14.61 11.56
N ASP A 282 5.47 14.29 12.12
CA ASP A 282 5.18 14.54 13.53
C ASP A 282 5.98 13.58 14.44
N THR A 283 6.14 12.31 14.04
CA THR A 283 6.95 11.33 14.79
C THR A 283 8.44 11.66 14.73
N ALA A 284 8.97 12.16 13.61
CA ALA A 284 10.36 12.60 13.53
C ALA A 284 10.67 13.71 14.56
N VAL A 285 9.74 14.65 14.72
CA VAL A 285 9.86 15.72 15.76
C VAL A 285 9.73 15.14 17.17
N GLN A 286 8.87 14.16 17.38
CA GLN A 286 8.59 13.54 18.69
C GLN A 286 9.64 12.51 19.10
N ALA A 287 10.43 11.96 18.20
CA ALA A 287 11.35 10.84 18.45
C ALA A 287 12.24 11.03 19.70
N PRO A 288 12.84 12.23 19.97
CA PRO A 288 13.61 12.43 21.20
C PRO A 288 12.79 12.24 22.48
N SER A 289 11.51 12.65 22.49
CA SER A 289 10.62 12.47 23.64
C SER A 289 10.21 11.01 23.86
N LEU A 290 10.33 10.19 22.82
CA LEU A 290 10.13 8.73 22.87
C LEU A 290 11.40 7.98 23.27
N GLY A 291 12.49 8.70 23.60
CA GLY A 291 13.78 8.10 23.97
C GLY A 291 14.57 7.57 22.77
N VAL A 292 14.29 8.09 21.57
CA VAL A 292 14.96 7.71 20.31
C VAL A 292 15.82 8.87 19.81
N THR A 293 17.10 8.60 19.57
CA THR A 293 18.03 9.60 19.02
C THR A 293 17.85 9.71 17.51
N VAL A 294 17.64 10.93 17.03
CA VAL A 294 17.64 11.24 15.60
C VAL A 294 19.07 11.54 15.14
N ASN A 295 19.56 10.78 14.18
CA ASN A 295 20.90 10.92 13.61
C ASN A 295 20.82 11.48 12.18
N GLU A 296 21.82 12.27 11.83
CA GLU A 296 22.07 12.64 10.44
C GLU A 296 23.06 11.64 9.82
N PRO A 297 22.83 11.16 8.60
CA PRO A 297 23.79 10.33 7.89
C PRO A 297 25.03 11.14 7.50
N THR A 298 26.18 10.50 7.42
CA THR A 298 27.37 11.15 6.86
C THR A 298 27.19 11.43 5.36
N PRO A 299 27.89 12.44 4.80
CA PRO A 299 27.85 12.69 3.35
C PRO A 299 28.25 11.46 2.52
N GLU A 300 29.15 10.63 3.03
CA GLU A 300 29.60 9.38 2.41
C GLU A 300 28.44 8.37 2.30
N LEU A 301 27.64 8.21 3.36
CA LEU A 301 26.50 7.29 3.34
C LEU A 301 25.42 7.80 2.37
N VAL A 302 25.16 9.11 2.34
CA VAL A 302 24.21 9.72 1.40
C VAL A 302 24.65 9.48 -0.04
N ALA A 303 25.93 9.76 -0.36
CA ALA A 303 26.47 9.58 -1.70
C ALA A 303 26.48 8.09 -2.13
N ALA A 304 26.91 7.19 -1.24
CA ALA A 304 26.94 5.77 -1.49
C ALA A 304 25.52 5.18 -1.68
N SER A 305 24.53 5.68 -0.92
CA SER A 305 23.13 5.28 -1.09
C SER A 305 22.59 5.71 -2.45
N ALA A 306 22.88 6.92 -2.91
CA ALA A 306 22.47 7.39 -4.24
C ALA A 306 23.11 6.54 -5.35
N ALA A 307 24.43 6.27 -5.25
CA ALA A 307 25.12 5.41 -6.23
C ALA A 307 24.56 3.98 -6.26
N PHE A 308 24.23 3.41 -5.09
CA PHE A 308 23.56 2.11 -5.04
C PHE A 308 22.22 2.14 -5.79
N ILE A 309 21.36 3.13 -5.52
CA ILE A 309 20.01 3.22 -6.12
C ILE A 309 20.10 3.25 -7.65
N GLU A 310 21.03 4.05 -8.19
CA GLU A 310 21.24 4.14 -9.64
C GLU A 310 21.73 2.80 -10.23
N GLY A 311 22.66 2.13 -9.55
CA GLY A 311 23.21 0.84 -9.98
C GLY A 311 22.24 -0.33 -9.86
N ASP A 312 21.36 -0.31 -8.85
CA ASP A 312 20.42 -1.41 -8.56
C ASP A 312 19.37 -1.61 -9.65
N VAL A 313 19.05 -0.58 -10.45
CA VAL A 313 18.10 -0.67 -11.55
C VAL A 313 18.48 -1.76 -12.57
N ALA A 314 19.76 -1.90 -12.88
CA ALA A 314 20.23 -2.94 -13.79
C ALA A 314 20.07 -4.35 -13.18
N VAL A 315 20.39 -4.49 -11.91
CA VAL A 315 20.28 -5.75 -11.14
C VAL A 315 18.82 -6.21 -11.09
N LEU A 316 17.91 -5.30 -10.73
CA LEU A 316 16.49 -5.64 -10.63
C LEU A 316 15.90 -6.02 -12.00
N LYS A 317 16.27 -5.35 -13.09
CA LYS A 317 15.79 -5.68 -14.44
C LYS A 317 16.20 -7.11 -14.85
N GLU A 318 17.44 -7.48 -14.56
CA GLU A 318 17.92 -8.85 -14.80
C GLU A 318 17.17 -9.87 -13.95
N GLN A 319 16.96 -9.56 -12.66
CA GLN A 319 16.21 -10.42 -11.75
C GLN A 319 14.77 -10.62 -12.22
N PHE A 320 14.06 -9.56 -12.56
CA PHE A 320 12.65 -9.64 -13.01
C PHE A 320 12.50 -10.42 -14.31
N SER A 321 13.41 -10.23 -15.25
CA SER A 321 13.42 -10.98 -16.50
C SER A 321 13.72 -12.48 -16.29
N LYS A 322 14.76 -12.82 -15.50
CA LYS A 322 15.24 -14.20 -15.35
C LYS A 322 14.46 -15.01 -14.32
N GLN A 323 14.17 -14.41 -13.17
CA GLN A 323 13.56 -15.13 -12.05
C GLN A 323 12.03 -15.14 -12.13
N PHE A 324 11.41 -14.02 -12.51
CA PHE A 324 9.94 -13.92 -12.56
C PHE A 324 9.39 -14.00 -14.00
N GLY A 325 10.26 -14.13 -15.00
CA GLY A 325 9.85 -14.30 -16.39
C GLY A 325 9.14 -13.08 -16.98
N LEU A 326 9.33 -11.90 -16.38
CA LEU A 326 8.70 -10.66 -16.85
C LEU A 326 9.23 -10.31 -18.22
N LYS A 327 8.32 -10.01 -19.15
CA LYS A 327 8.68 -9.58 -20.50
C LYS A 327 8.81 -8.07 -20.57
N GLU A 328 9.59 -7.58 -21.53
CA GLU A 328 9.76 -6.15 -21.81
C GLU A 328 10.17 -5.31 -20.59
N VAL A 329 10.94 -5.92 -19.67
CA VAL A 329 11.31 -5.31 -18.39
C VAL A 329 11.99 -3.96 -18.56
N ASP A 330 12.81 -3.78 -19.63
CA ASP A 330 13.47 -2.51 -19.92
C ASP A 330 12.46 -1.40 -20.24
N ALA A 331 11.48 -1.69 -21.08
CA ALA A 331 10.43 -0.72 -21.43
C ALA A 331 9.53 -0.42 -20.22
N LYS A 332 9.14 -1.44 -19.47
CA LYS A 332 8.34 -1.29 -18.25
C LYS A 332 9.06 -0.47 -17.18
N ALA A 333 10.33 -0.77 -16.91
CA ALA A 333 11.14 -0.02 -15.96
C ALA A 333 11.33 1.45 -16.38
N ALA A 334 11.55 1.70 -17.67
CA ALA A 334 11.65 3.06 -18.21
C ALA A 334 10.33 3.82 -18.06
N GLU A 335 9.20 3.19 -18.33
CA GLU A 335 7.88 3.80 -18.16
C GLU A 335 7.60 4.11 -16.68
N ILE A 336 7.87 3.18 -15.76
CA ILE A 336 7.71 3.41 -14.32
C ILE A 336 8.60 4.57 -13.86
N THR A 337 9.85 4.63 -14.32
CA THR A 337 10.77 5.74 -14.00
C THR A 337 10.21 7.06 -14.48
N ARG A 338 9.70 7.11 -15.72
CA ARG A 338 9.03 8.29 -16.28
C ARG A 338 7.81 8.71 -15.44
N LEU A 339 7.02 7.73 -15.01
CA LEU A 339 5.86 7.99 -14.15
C LEU A 339 6.27 8.52 -12.78
N ILE A 340 7.33 7.98 -12.16
CA ILE A 340 7.86 8.51 -10.90
C ILE A 340 8.20 10.00 -11.06
N GLU A 341 8.92 10.40 -12.11
CA GLU A 341 9.27 11.81 -12.34
C GLU A 341 8.02 12.68 -12.63
N LYS A 342 7.07 12.18 -13.42
CA LYS A 342 5.77 12.86 -13.62
C LYS A 342 5.07 13.14 -12.29
N TRP A 343 4.96 12.11 -11.44
CA TRP A 343 4.23 12.21 -10.19
C TRP A 343 4.97 13.03 -9.13
N LYS A 344 6.29 13.07 -9.15
CA LYS A 344 7.07 14.04 -8.36
C LYS A 344 6.64 15.48 -8.70
N GLY A 345 6.46 15.79 -9.99
CA GLY A 345 5.97 17.10 -10.42
C GLY A 345 4.54 17.38 -9.98
N LEU A 346 3.62 16.42 -10.14
CA LEU A 346 2.20 16.57 -9.77
C LEU A 346 1.98 16.75 -8.26
N THR A 347 2.87 16.20 -7.44
CA THR A 347 2.76 16.26 -5.97
C THR A 347 3.73 17.26 -5.33
N ALA A 348 4.48 18.03 -6.12
CA ALA A 348 5.49 18.98 -5.62
C ALA A 348 4.86 20.02 -4.66
N ASP A 349 3.72 20.57 -5.06
CA ASP A 349 3.00 21.62 -4.32
C ASP A 349 1.81 21.08 -3.52
N TRP A 350 1.72 19.74 -3.36
CA TRP A 350 0.67 19.15 -2.56
C TRP A 350 0.69 19.69 -1.12
N ASP A 351 -0.47 20.13 -0.64
CA ASP A 351 -0.65 20.78 0.66
C ASP A 351 -0.64 19.81 1.86
N GLY A 352 -0.62 18.51 1.62
CA GLY A 352 -0.65 17.45 2.63
C GLY A 352 -2.05 16.98 3.00
N THR A 353 -3.11 17.54 2.39
CA THR A 353 -4.49 17.13 2.69
C THR A 353 -4.94 15.94 1.84
N SER A 354 -5.79 15.09 2.41
CA SER A 354 -6.32 13.93 1.68
C SER A 354 -7.25 14.35 0.53
N GLU A 355 -7.99 15.45 0.68
CA GLU A 355 -8.91 15.92 -0.36
C GLU A 355 -8.16 16.37 -1.61
N SER A 356 -7.11 17.19 -1.47
CA SER A 356 -6.33 17.65 -2.63
C SER A 356 -5.62 16.48 -3.31
N LEU A 357 -5.10 15.48 -2.55
CA LEU A 357 -4.48 14.30 -3.12
C LEU A 357 -5.49 13.40 -3.84
N ALA A 358 -6.68 13.23 -3.26
CA ALA A 358 -7.77 12.48 -3.91
C ALA A 358 -8.16 13.12 -5.25
N ASN A 359 -8.19 14.46 -5.33
CA ASN A 359 -8.47 15.18 -6.56
C ASN A 359 -7.39 14.91 -7.63
N ILE A 360 -6.11 14.95 -7.26
CA ILE A 360 -5.00 14.63 -8.17
C ILE A 360 -5.11 13.17 -8.68
N TYR A 361 -5.31 12.20 -7.77
CA TYR A 361 -5.45 10.79 -8.15
C TYR A 361 -6.68 10.55 -9.03
N ARG A 362 -7.81 11.18 -8.69
CA ARG A 362 -9.04 11.09 -9.46
C ARG A 362 -8.86 11.61 -10.88
N GLU A 363 -8.31 12.81 -11.03
CA GLU A 363 -8.09 13.44 -12.33
C GLU A 363 -7.13 12.63 -13.20
N GLN A 364 -6.01 12.20 -12.63
CA GLN A 364 -4.94 11.57 -13.38
C GLN A 364 -5.19 10.07 -13.67
N ILE A 365 -5.95 9.38 -12.82
CA ILE A 365 -6.09 7.92 -12.88
C ILE A 365 -7.56 7.49 -12.92
N TYR A 366 -8.31 7.70 -11.84
CA TYR A 366 -9.62 7.05 -11.66
C TYR A 366 -10.69 7.54 -12.64
N SER A 367 -10.61 8.78 -13.13
CA SER A 367 -11.50 9.29 -14.19
C SER A 367 -11.38 8.54 -15.52
N LYS A 368 -10.31 7.77 -15.71
CA LYS A 368 -10.06 6.97 -16.92
C LYS A 368 -10.55 5.53 -16.80
N ILE A 369 -11.04 5.13 -15.62
CA ILE A 369 -11.54 3.78 -15.36
C ILE A 369 -13.04 3.75 -15.66
N ASP A 370 -13.45 2.91 -16.58
CA ASP A 370 -14.88 2.69 -16.87
C ASP A 370 -15.43 1.63 -15.91
N PRO A 371 -16.31 1.99 -14.95
CA PRO A 371 -16.89 1.02 -14.01
C PRO A 371 -17.75 -0.06 -14.66
N ALA A 372 -18.21 0.16 -15.90
CA ALA A 372 -19.03 -0.82 -16.59
C ALA A 372 -18.22 -2.01 -17.10
N THR A 373 -16.96 -1.77 -17.47
CA THR A 373 -16.09 -2.78 -18.11
C THR A 373 -14.91 -3.22 -17.25
N TYR A 374 -14.42 -2.35 -16.35
CA TYR A 374 -13.25 -2.65 -15.54
C TYR A 374 -13.44 -3.86 -14.63
N GLY A 375 -12.57 -4.87 -14.76
CA GLY A 375 -12.53 -6.06 -13.90
C GLY A 375 -13.67 -7.08 -14.13
N VAL A 376 -14.52 -6.90 -15.15
CA VAL A 376 -15.68 -7.79 -15.41
C VAL A 376 -15.42 -8.86 -16.47
N ASP A 377 -14.40 -8.74 -17.31
CA ASP A 377 -14.08 -9.69 -18.41
C ASP A 377 -13.58 -11.05 -17.91
#